data_fe9baa75e8a5e8c388ba0ee109b70c7d
#
_entry.id   fe9baa75e8a5e8c388ba0ee109b70c7d
#
_cell.length_a   1.000
_cell.length_b   1.000
_cell.length_c   1.000
_cell.angle_alpha   90.00
_cell.angle_beta   90.00
_cell.angle_gamma   90.00
#
_symmetry.space_group_name_H-M   'P 1'
#
loop_
_entity.id
_entity.type
_entity.pdbx_description
1 polymer ?
#
loop_
_entity_poly.entity_id
_entity_poly.type
_entity_poly.pdbx_seq_one_letter_code
_entity_poly.pdbx_strand_id
1 'polypeptide(L)'
;VSKMFTQYLINQAKKPSGTVGQVIAKIWTSYFKKLSLWTIKQTTIIDNSRVLEIGYGGGSTIKNLLALNKHLEIHGIDISKESYQVAKRINSDAIQNGDVHLRIGNVDALPYQNDYFDLVFAIQTHIFWDDLKKGFLEIYRVMSSHSTLCV
;
A
#
# COMPACT_ATOMS: atom_id res chain seq x y z
N VAL A 1 23.41 -19.91 7.84
CA VAL A 1 22.94 -18.52 8.03
C VAL A 1 22.27 -18.46 9.39
N SER A 2 22.75 -17.58 10.30
CA SER A 2 22.25 -17.46 11.68
C SER A 2 20.75 -17.14 11.67
N LYS A 3 19.96 -17.80 12.56
CA LYS A 3 18.53 -17.50 12.77
C LYS A 3 18.28 -15.99 12.99
N MET A 4 19.24 -15.33 13.66
CA MET A 4 19.22 -13.89 13.92
C MET A 4 19.29 -13.05 12.63
N PHE A 5 20.10 -13.45 11.65
CA PHE A 5 20.19 -12.75 10.35
C PHE A 5 18.91 -12.94 9.52
N THR A 6 18.35 -14.15 9.52
CA THR A 6 17.07 -14.42 8.86
C THR A 6 15.94 -13.60 9.48
N GLN A 7 15.88 -13.54 10.82
CA GLN A 7 14.88 -12.71 11.51
C GLN A 7 15.06 -11.21 11.23
N TYR A 8 16.29 -10.74 11.15
CA TYR A 8 16.59 -9.35 10.76
C TYR A 8 16.06 -9.05 9.34
N LEU A 9 16.29 -9.93 8.37
CA LEU A 9 15.78 -9.77 7.00
C LEU A 9 14.25 -9.77 6.94
N ILE A 10 13.60 -10.66 7.71
CA ILE A 10 12.13 -10.68 7.82
C ILE A 10 11.61 -9.36 8.40
N ASN A 11 12.24 -8.85 9.45
CA ASN A 11 11.87 -7.58 10.05
C ASN A 11 12.07 -6.40 9.09
N GLN A 12 13.16 -6.40 8.33
CA GLN A 12 13.40 -5.39 7.29
C GLN A 12 12.42 -5.52 6.11
N ALA A 13 11.96 -6.72 5.79
CA ALA A 13 10.92 -6.92 4.79
C ALA A 13 9.56 -6.39 5.28
N LYS A 14 9.22 -6.61 6.56
CA LYS A 14 8.00 -6.14 7.19
C LYS A 14 7.98 -4.61 7.42
N LYS A 15 9.08 -4.08 7.96
CA LYS A 15 9.22 -2.65 8.30
C LYS A 15 10.62 -2.17 7.95
N PRO A 16 10.85 -1.76 6.69
CA PRO A 16 12.15 -1.23 6.28
C PRO A 16 12.57 -0.03 7.13
N SER A 17 13.81 -0.02 7.62
CA SER A 17 14.34 1.04 8.49
C SER A 17 15.80 1.38 8.16
N GLY A 18 16.19 2.64 8.35
CA GLY A 18 17.51 3.16 8.05
C GLY A 18 17.89 3.08 6.55
N THR A 19 19.19 3.18 6.25
CA THR A 19 19.72 3.12 4.87
C THR A 19 19.44 1.77 4.19
N VAL A 20 19.58 0.68 4.92
CA VAL A 20 19.27 -0.68 4.45
C VAL A 20 17.78 -0.77 4.10
N GLY A 21 16.91 -0.24 4.96
CA GLY A 21 15.47 -0.19 4.71
C GLY A 21 15.09 0.59 3.45
N GLN A 22 15.77 1.70 3.15
CA GLN A 22 15.54 2.46 1.91
C GLN A 22 15.94 1.66 0.66
N VAL A 23 17.04 0.90 0.72
CA VAL A 23 17.43 0.00 -0.37
C VAL A 23 16.40 -1.10 -0.56
N ILE A 24 15.96 -1.73 0.52
CA ILE A 24 14.91 -2.76 0.49
C ILE A 24 13.60 -2.19 -0.08
N ALA A 25 13.15 -1.02 0.36
CA ALA A 25 11.94 -0.38 -0.17
C ALA A 25 12.04 -0.12 -1.69
N LYS A 26 13.23 0.24 -2.20
CA LYS A 26 13.47 0.36 -3.66
C LYS A 26 13.42 -0.99 -4.38
N ILE A 27 14.01 -2.05 -3.79
CA ILE A 27 13.95 -3.42 -4.33
C ILE A 27 12.50 -3.90 -4.40
N TRP A 28 11.71 -3.70 -3.34
CA TRP A 28 10.29 -4.01 -3.30
C TRP A 28 9.53 -3.28 -4.42
N THR A 29 9.82 -1.99 -4.62
CA THR A 29 9.24 -1.18 -5.71
C THR A 29 9.49 -1.83 -7.08
N SER A 30 10.70 -2.34 -7.32
CA SER A 30 11.05 -2.98 -8.59
C SER A 30 10.45 -4.39 -8.73
N TYR A 31 10.59 -5.22 -7.69
CA TYR A 31 10.19 -6.63 -7.70
C TYR A 31 8.68 -6.79 -7.85
N PHE A 32 7.88 -6.02 -7.10
CA PHE A 32 6.42 -6.11 -7.14
C PHE A 32 5.77 -5.30 -8.25
N LYS A 33 6.53 -4.53 -9.02
CA LYS A 33 5.99 -3.73 -10.12
C LYS A 33 5.18 -4.57 -11.13
N LYS A 34 5.68 -5.75 -11.48
CA LYS A 34 5.00 -6.64 -12.44
C LYS A 34 3.71 -7.21 -11.85
N LEU A 35 3.75 -7.62 -10.57
CA LEU A 35 2.58 -8.15 -9.86
C LEU A 35 1.51 -7.07 -9.71
N SER A 36 1.89 -5.89 -9.26
CA SER A 36 1.00 -4.73 -9.15
C SER A 36 0.33 -4.39 -10.49
N LEU A 37 1.09 -4.31 -11.58
CA LEU A 37 0.53 -4.07 -12.91
C LEU A 37 -0.42 -5.17 -13.36
N TRP A 38 -0.11 -6.43 -13.07
CA TRP A 38 -0.99 -7.54 -13.38
C TRP A 38 -2.29 -7.45 -12.58
N THR A 39 -2.22 -7.22 -11.26
CA THR A 39 -3.39 -7.07 -10.39
C THR A 39 -4.28 -5.92 -10.87
N ILE A 40 -3.70 -4.75 -11.17
CA ILE A 40 -4.43 -3.60 -11.71
C ILE A 40 -5.18 -3.97 -13.01
N LYS A 41 -4.55 -4.73 -13.90
CA LYS A 41 -5.17 -5.16 -15.17
C LYS A 41 -6.33 -6.14 -14.97
N GLN A 42 -6.32 -6.94 -13.90
CA GLN A 42 -7.40 -7.88 -13.59
C GLN A 42 -8.55 -7.21 -12.82
N THR A 43 -8.35 -5.98 -12.34
CA THR A 43 -9.32 -5.27 -11.51
C THR A 43 -10.11 -4.27 -12.35
N THR A 44 -11.44 -4.30 -12.21
CA THR A 44 -12.30 -3.25 -12.78
C THR A 44 -12.17 -2.00 -11.93
N ILE A 45 -11.54 -0.96 -12.48
CA ILE A 45 -11.36 0.33 -11.81
C ILE A 45 -12.27 1.35 -12.47
N ILE A 46 -13.20 1.90 -11.70
CA ILE A 46 -14.17 2.90 -12.16
C ILE A 46 -13.55 4.29 -12.02
N ASP A 47 -13.91 5.19 -12.90
CA ASP A 47 -13.50 6.60 -12.85
C ASP A 47 -14.01 7.27 -11.55
N ASN A 48 -13.22 8.18 -10.98
CA ASN A 48 -13.49 8.84 -9.70
C ASN A 48 -13.61 7.91 -8.47
N SER A 49 -13.08 6.67 -8.55
CA SER A 49 -13.07 5.76 -7.40
C SER A 49 -12.11 6.24 -6.31
N ARG A 50 -12.49 5.98 -5.05
CA ARG A 50 -11.63 6.11 -3.87
C ARG A 50 -10.91 4.79 -3.63
N VAL A 51 -9.60 4.84 -3.71
CA VAL A 51 -8.72 3.66 -3.64
C VAL A 51 -7.87 3.71 -2.38
N LEU A 52 -7.78 2.59 -1.66
CA LEU A 52 -6.84 2.42 -0.55
C LEU A 52 -5.77 1.40 -0.93
N GLU A 53 -4.50 1.73 -0.77
CA GLU A 53 -3.39 0.78 -0.79
C GLU A 53 -2.83 0.57 0.61
N ILE A 54 -2.85 -0.68 1.09
CA ILE A 54 -2.32 -1.10 2.38
C ILE A 54 -0.93 -1.70 2.16
N GLY A 55 0.08 -1.12 2.80
CA GLY A 55 1.48 -1.49 2.62
C GLY A 55 2.03 -1.03 1.27
N TYR A 56 1.91 0.26 0.97
CA TYR A 56 2.32 0.84 -0.32
C TYR A 56 3.82 0.75 -0.60
N GLY A 57 4.67 0.41 0.38
CA GLY A 57 6.11 0.29 0.22
C GLY A 57 6.74 1.49 -0.47
N GLY A 58 7.38 1.29 -1.61
CA GLY A 58 7.95 2.38 -2.41
C GLY A 58 6.94 3.20 -3.23
N GLY A 59 5.64 2.89 -3.20
CA GLY A 59 4.59 3.65 -3.87
C GLY A 59 4.45 3.39 -5.37
N SER A 60 4.93 2.26 -5.86
CA SER A 60 4.87 1.95 -7.31
C SER A 60 3.47 1.60 -7.79
N THR A 61 2.65 0.94 -6.97
CA THR A 61 1.25 0.64 -7.30
C THR A 61 0.45 1.93 -7.44
N ILE A 62 0.63 2.87 -6.51
CA ILE A 62 0.03 4.21 -6.56
C ILE A 62 0.38 4.90 -7.88
N LYS A 63 1.66 4.91 -8.26
CA LYS A 63 2.10 5.48 -9.54
C LYS A 63 1.46 4.80 -10.74
N ASN A 64 1.28 3.48 -10.70
CA ASN A 64 0.63 2.75 -11.78
C ASN A 64 -0.88 3.04 -11.86
N LEU A 65 -1.56 3.23 -10.72
CA LEU A 65 -2.97 3.63 -10.66
C LEU A 65 -3.17 5.03 -11.24
N LEU A 66 -2.31 5.99 -10.89
CA LEU A 66 -2.34 7.34 -11.44
C LEU A 66 -2.19 7.36 -12.98
N ALA A 67 -1.37 6.45 -13.53
CA ALA A 67 -1.16 6.33 -14.97
C ALA A 67 -2.40 5.85 -15.75
N LEU A 68 -3.48 5.43 -15.08
CA LEU A 68 -4.74 5.06 -15.72
C LEU A 68 -5.57 6.27 -16.17
N ASN A 69 -5.25 7.49 -15.70
CA ASN A 69 -5.99 8.73 -15.97
C ASN A 69 -7.49 8.64 -15.65
N LYS A 70 -7.82 8.04 -14.49
CA LYS A 70 -9.22 7.78 -14.05
C LYS A 70 -9.67 8.70 -12.91
N HIS A 71 -9.01 9.84 -12.68
CA HIS A 71 -9.35 10.79 -11.62
C HIS A 71 -9.55 10.12 -10.24
N LEU A 72 -8.65 9.20 -9.89
CA LEU A 72 -8.75 8.44 -8.65
C LEU A 72 -8.32 9.30 -7.45
N GLU A 73 -9.06 9.18 -6.34
CA GLU A 73 -8.60 9.63 -5.03
C GLU A 73 -7.88 8.46 -4.34
N ILE A 74 -6.55 8.52 -4.25
CA ILE A 74 -5.74 7.40 -3.78
C ILE A 74 -5.22 7.67 -2.38
N HIS A 75 -5.55 6.78 -1.45
CA HIS A 75 -5.00 6.75 -0.10
C HIS A 75 -4.03 5.60 0.04
N GLY A 76 -2.92 5.83 0.74
CA GLY A 76 -1.96 4.79 1.08
C GLY A 76 -1.66 4.78 2.57
N ILE A 77 -1.55 3.59 3.17
CA ILE A 77 -1.10 3.39 4.54
C ILE A 77 0.04 2.37 4.59
N ASP A 78 1.11 2.69 5.31
CA ASP A 78 2.27 1.81 5.51
C ASP A 78 2.86 2.04 6.91
N ILE A 79 3.40 1.01 7.54
CA ILE A 79 3.99 1.11 8.87
C ILE A 79 5.39 1.73 8.87
N SER A 80 6.06 1.79 7.71
CA SER A 80 7.46 2.22 7.57
C SER A 80 7.57 3.70 7.22
N LYS A 81 8.32 4.46 8.03
CA LYS A 81 8.70 5.85 7.73
C LYS A 81 9.59 5.94 6.49
N GLU A 82 10.44 4.96 6.25
CA GLU A 82 11.34 4.89 5.11
C GLU A 82 10.56 4.66 3.82
N SER A 83 9.59 3.75 3.85
CA SER A 83 8.64 3.54 2.74
C SER A 83 7.88 4.83 2.43
N TYR A 84 7.39 5.54 3.46
CA TYR A 84 6.73 6.83 3.30
C TYR A 84 7.61 7.86 2.56
N GLN A 85 8.89 7.98 2.95
CA GLN A 85 9.82 8.93 2.30
C GLN A 85 10.07 8.59 0.82
N VAL A 86 10.18 7.29 0.51
CA VAL A 86 10.37 6.83 -0.88
C VAL A 86 9.10 7.08 -1.69
N ALA A 87 7.93 6.66 -1.21
CA ALA A 87 6.65 6.81 -1.88
C ALA A 87 6.26 8.28 -2.08
N LYS A 88 6.50 9.14 -1.08
CA LYS A 88 6.27 10.59 -1.14
C LYS A 88 7.09 11.24 -2.26
N ARG A 89 8.35 10.82 -2.44
CA ARG A 89 9.21 11.34 -3.51
C ARG A 89 8.74 10.91 -4.89
N ILE A 90 8.34 9.64 -5.03
CA ILE A 90 7.91 9.08 -6.31
C ILE A 90 6.58 9.65 -6.79
N ASN A 91 5.69 10.03 -5.86
CA ASN A 91 4.33 10.49 -6.14
C ASN A 91 4.15 11.98 -5.75
N SER A 92 5.24 12.77 -5.70
CA SER A 92 5.24 14.15 -5.19
C SER A 92 4.18 15.04 -5.83
N ASP A 93 4.08 15.00 -7.16
CA ASP A 93 3.19 15.87 -7.93
C ASP A 93 1.72 15.54 -7.65
N ALA A 94 1.36 14.25 -7.61
CA ALA A 94 0.01 13.81 -7.29
C ALA A 94 -0.38 14.11 -5.82
N ILE A 95 0.59 14.08 -4.91
CA ILE A 95 0.37 14.50 -3.51
C ILE A 95 0.11 16.01 -3.44
N GLN A 96 0.87 16.83 -4.18
CA GLN A 96 0.66 18.27 -4.22
C GLN A 96 -0.69 18.65 -4.85
N ASN A 97 -1.12 17.91 -5.86
CA ASN A 97 -2.41 18.11 -6.51
C ASN A 97 -3.61 17.64 -5.67
N GLY A 98 -3.36 16.86 -4.59
CA GLY A 98 -4.42 16.30 -3.75
C GLY A 98 -5.00 14.97 -4.25
N ASP A 99 -4.42 14.37 -5.28
CA ASP A 99 -4.87 13.08 -5.83
C ASP A 99 -4.40 11.90 -4.97
N VAL A 100 -3.32 12.09 -4.17
CA VAL A 100 -2.69 11.05 -3.34
C VAL A 100 -2.52 11.51 -1.90
N HIS A 101 -2.96 10.67 -0.96
CA HIS A 101 -2.87 10.89 0.49
C HIS A 101 -2.11 9.74 1.16
N LEU A 102 -0.86 9.97 1.56
CA LEU A 102 -0.04 8.96 2.24
C LEU A 102 -0.08 9.13 3.75
N ARG A 103 -0.21 8.01 4.47
CA ARG A 103 -0.16 7.96 5.93
C ARG A 103 0.81 6.89 6.41
N ILE A 104 1.37 7.10 7.59
CA ILE A 104 2.09 6.08 8.35
C ILE A 104 1.12 5.51 9.37
N GLY A 105 0.91 4.19 9.35
CA GLY A 105 -0.04 3.54 10.25
C GLY A 105 -0.12 2.04 10.03
N ASN A 106 -0.93 1.37 10.87
CA ASN A 106 -1.15 -0.06 10.81
C ASN A 106 -2.56 -0.39 10.27
N VAL A 107 -2.68 -1.49 9.55
CA VAL A 107 -3.96 -2.03 9.06
C VAL A 107 -4.95 -2.36 10.18
N ASP A 108 -4.45 -2.65 11.38
CA ASP A 108 -5.26 -2.97 12.56
C ASP A 108 -6.08 -1.79 13.10
N ALA A 109 -5.82 -0.57 12.64
CA ALA A 109 -6.51 0.64 13.05
C ALA A 109 -6.45 1.67 11.91
N LEU A 110 -7.29 1.47 10.90
CA LEU A 110 -7.34 2.34 9.72
C LEU A 110 -7.98 3.70 10.07
N PRO A 111 -7.28 4.83 9.86
CA PRO A 111 -7.77 6.16 10.24
C PRO A 111 -8.76 6.72 9.20
N TYR A 112 -9.72 5.90 8.82
CA TYR A 112 -10.75 6.22 7.83
C TYR A 112 -12.14 5.89 8.36
N GLN A 113 -13.15 6.59 7.85
CA GLN A 113 -14.55 6.33 8.18
C GLN A 113 -15.03 5.00 7.57
N ASN A 114 -16.17 4.50 8.06
CA ASN A 114 -16.82 3.33 7.50
C ASN A 114 -17.29 3.61 6.06
N ASP A 115 -17.40 2.58 5.25
CA ASP A 115 -18.00 2.62 3.91
C ASP A 115 -17.39 3.70 2.99
N TYR A 116 -16.07 3.87 3.05
CA TYR A 116 -15.39 4.96 2.34
C TYR A 116 -14.79 4.54 0.99
N PHE A 117 -14.11 3.39 0.91
CA PHE A 117 -13.33 3.00 -0.25
C PHE A 117 -14.09 2.09 -1.21
N ASP A 118 -13.98 2.39 -2.50
CA ASP A 118 -14.54 1.61 -3.59
C ASP A 118 -13.63 0.45 -4.01
N LEU A 119 -12.33 0.57 -3.72
CA LEU A 119 -11.31 -0.40 -4.07
C LEU A 119 -10.19 -0.41 -3.02
N VAL A 120 -9.80 -1.61 -2.55
CA VAL A 120 -8.69 -1.79 -1.62
C VAL A 120 -7.66 -2.76 -2.20
N PHE A 121 -6.40 -2.36 -2.20
CA PHE A 121 -5.25 -3.21 -2.54
C PHE A 121 -4.45 -3.52 -1.27
N ALA A 122 -4.09 -4.79 -1.08
CA ALA A 122 -3.19 -5.26 -0.02
C ALA A 122 -2.19 -6.27 -0.60
N ILE A 123 -1.53 -5.92 -1.70
CA ILE A 123 -0.73 -6.83 -2.53
C ILE A 123 0.51 -7.29 -1.76
N GLN A 124 0.57 -8.58 -1.42
CA GLN A 124 1.68 -9.24 -0.71
C GLN A 124 2.02 -8.63 0.67
N THR A 125 1.10 -7.91 1.31
CA THR A 125 1.34 -7.28 2.61
C THR A 125 0.70 -8.03 3.77
N HIS A 126 -0.41 -8.72 3.53
CA HIS A 126 -1.17 -9.47 4.55
C HIS A 126 -0.32 -10.55 5.27
N ILE A 127 0.70 -11.10 4.62
CA ILE A 127 1.63 -12.08 5.21
C ILE A 127 2.49 -11.50 6.36
N PHE A 128 2.53 -10.17 6.47
CA PHE A 128 3.30 -9.45 7.49
C PHE A 128 2.44 -8.86 8.60
N TRP A 129 1.10 -9.01 8.54
CA TRP A 129 0.22 -8.46 9.57
C TRP A 129 0.30 -9.27 10.86
N ASP A 130 0.24 -8.59 12.00
CA ASP A 130 0.32 -9.23 13.32
C ASP A 130 -0.97 -9.98 13.65
N ASP A 131 -2.12 -9.42 13.24
CA ASP A 131 -3.45 -10.00 13.38
C ASP A 131 -4.23 -9.90 12.06
N LEU A 132 -4.24 -11.00 11.31
CA LEU A 132 -4.95 -11.09 10.04
C LEU A 132 -6.45 -10.81 10.19
N LYS A 133 -7.08 -11.35 11.26
CA LYS A 133 -8.52 -11.17 11.49
C LYS A 133 -8.85 -9.71 11.73
N LYS A 134 -8.07 -9.04 12.58
CA LYS A 134 -8.26 -7.63 12.88
C LYS A 134 -8.03 -6.75 11.65
N GLY A 135 -6.97 -7.02 10.88
CA GLY A 135 -6.70 -6.32 9.63
C GLY A 135 -7.83 -6.45 8.62
N PHE A 136 -8.35 -7.65 8.40
CA PHE A 136 -9.48 -7.85 7.49
C PHE A 136 -10.78 -7.23 8.00
N LEU A 137 -11.03 -7.20 9.30
CA LEU A 137 -12.20 -6.50 9.88
C LEU A 137 -12.12 -5.00 9.67
N GLU A 138 -10.95 -4.38 9.83
CA GLU A 138 -10.76 -2.97 9.54
C GLU A 138 -10.89 -2.65 8.05
N ILE A 139 -10.35 -3.49 7.16
CA ILE A 139 -10.57 -3.37 5.73
C ILE A 139 -12.05 -3.43 5.39
N TYR A 140 -12.76 -4.44 5.90
CA TYR A 140 -14.20 -4.59 5.69
C TYR A 140 -14.98 -3.35 6.17
N ARG A 141 -14.60 -2.80 7.33
CA ARG A 141 -15.25 -1.60 7.89
C ARG A 141 -15.13 -0.38 6.98
N VAL A 142 -13.97 -0.18 6.35
CA VAL A 142 -13.71 1.00 5.50
C VAL A 142 -14.13 0.83 4.04
N MET A 143 -14.43 -0.39 3.62
CA MET A 143 -14.91 -0.71 2.27
C MET A 143 -16.38 -0.32 2.11
N SER A 144 -16.72 0.35 1.00
CA SER A 144 -18.09 0.67 0.65
C SER A 144 -18.85 -0.56 0.13
N SER A 145 -20.18 -0.48 0.06
CA SER A 145 -21.00 -1.52 -0.56
C SER A 145 -20.58 -1.72 -2.03
N HIS A 146 -20.47 -2.99 -2.44
CA HIS A 146 -20.04 -3.38 -3.79
C HIS A 146 -18.58 -3.03 -4.14
N SER A 147 -17.74 -2.71 -3.15
CA SER A 147 -16.31 -2.48 -3.33
C SER A 147 -15.54 -3.79 -3.60
N THR A 148 -14.31 -3.65 -4.09
CA THR A 148 -13.43 -4.79 -4.39
C THR A 148 -12.18 -4.76 -3.50
N LEU A 149 -11.80 -5.94 -2.97
CA LEU A 149 -10.53 -6.15 -2.29
C LEU A 149 -9.61 -7.03 -3.15
N CYS A 150 -8.37 -6.59 -3.35
CA CYS A 150 -7.30 -7.35 -4.02
C CYS A 150 -6.17 -7.64 -3.01
N VAL A 151 -5.87 -8.91 -2.73
CA VAL A 151 -4.81 -9.37 -1.82
C VAL A 151 -3.78 -10.23 -2.54
#